data_457b532c3a0cff9e282325828e8ad16c
#
_entry.id   457b532c3a0cff9e282325828e8ad16c
#
_cell.length_a   1.000
_cell.length_b   1.000
_cell.length_c   1.000
_cell.angle_alpha   90.00
_cell.angle_beta   90.00
_cell.angle_gamma   90.00
#
_symmetry.space_group_name_H-M   'P 1'
#
loop_
_entity.id
_entity.type
_entity.pdbx_description
1 polymer ?
#
loop_
_entity_poly.entity_id
_entity_poly.type
_entity_poly.pdbx_seq_one_letter_code
_entity_poly.pdbx_strand_id
1 'polypeptide(L)'
;MCNKILIISFLLLLVPIADAEEIFLSLKKNKVNVRYGPSFESPVKFIYKKIDLPIKQIDKKENWRRILDIKNNSGWIHSSQLKPINSIITLNDKFLFEKPTIFSKPIAKLKKGRVLLVQICQTNWC
;
A
#
# COMPACT_ATOMS: atom_id res chain seq x y z
N MET A 1 -54.77 -7.24 38.35
CA MET A 1 -53.32 -7.08 38.36
C MET A 1 -52.82 -7.10 36.92
N CYS A 2 -52.46 -5.93 36.38
CA CYS A 2 -51.91 -5.84 35.02
C CYS A 2 -50.39 -6.00 35.05
N ASN A 3 -49.92 -7.16 34.59
CA ASN A 3 -48.48 -7.35 34.33
C ASN A 3 -48.11 -6.58 33.07
N LYS A 4 -47.44 -5.48 33.22
CA LYS A 4 -46.79 -4.77 32.11
C LYS A 4 -45.52 -5.52 31.78
N ILE A 5 -45.54 -6.31 30.72
CA ILE A 5 -44.35 -6.90 30.12
C ILE A 5 -43.67 -5.77 29.34
N LEU A 6 -42.55 -5.32 29.89
CA LEU A 6 -41.66 -4.35 29.23
C LEU A 6 -40.85 -5.11 28.18
N ILE A 7 -41.28 -5.06 26.92
CA ILE A 7 -40.50 -5.56 25.80
C ILE A 7 -39.41 -4.53 25.52
N ILE A 8 -38.22 -4.79 26.05
CA ILE A 8 -37.02 -4.02 25.66
C ILE A 8 -36.63 -4.50 24.26
N SER A 9 -37.04 -3.73 23.25
CA SER A 9 -36.60 -3.91 21.88
C SER A 9 -35.11 -3.56 21.82
N PHE A 10 -34.26 -4.59 21.83
CA PHE A 10 -32.84 -4.45 21.61
C PHE A 10 -32.63 -4.17 20.12
N LEU A 11 -32.64 -2.86 19.75
CA LEU A 11 -32.33 -2.41 18.42
C LEU A 11 -30.84 -2.63 18.19
N LEU A 12 -30.48 -3.74 17.53
CA LEU A 12 -29.12 -4.02 17.09
C LEU A 12 -28.77 -3.01 16.01
N LEU A 13 -28.06 -1.97 16.38
CA LEU A 13 -27.45 -1.04 15.44
C LEU A 13 -26.36 -1.79 14.68
N LEU A 14 -26.69 -2.28 13.50
CA LEU A 14 -25.73 -2.73 12.50
C LEU A 14 -24.94 -1.51 12.04
N VAL A 15 -23.85 -1.23 12.73
CA VAL A 15 -22.87 -0.24 12.26
C VAL A 15 -22.19 -0.88 11.05
N PRO A 16 -22.28 -0.30 9.85
CA PRO A 16 -21.52 -0.80 8.72
C PRO A 16 -20.03 -0.65 9.06
N ILE A 17 -19.31 -1.76 9.07
CA ILE A 17 -17.85 -1.74 9.13
C ILE A 17 -17.41 -1.20 7.78
N ALA A 18 -17.05 0.09 7.74
CA ALA A 18 -16.43 0.66 6.56
C ALA A 18 -15.02 0.05 6.46
N ASP A 19 -14.79 -0.76 5.45
CA ASP A 19 -13.44 -1.20 5.11
C ASP A 19 -12.59 0.03 4.78
N ALA A 20 -11.55 0.26 5.58
CA ALA A 20 -10.62 1.34 5.32
C ALA A 20 -9.87 1.03 4.00
N GLU A 21 -9.96 1.93 3.01
CA GLU A 21 -9.27 1.82 1.75
C GLU A 21 -7.75 1.81 1.98
N GLU A 22 -7.06 0.84 1.39
CA GLU A 22 -5.61 0.75 1.46
C GLU A 22 -4.97 1.80 0.56
N ILE A 23 -4.07 2.60 1.12
CA ILE A 23 -3.36 3.65 0.39
C ILE A 23 -1.96 3.17 0.05
N PHE A 24 -1.65 3.12 -1.25
CA PHE A 24 -0.31 2.85 -1.75
C PHE A 24 0.29 4.10 -2.38
N LEU A 25 1.59 4.25 -2.21
CA LEU A 25 2.39 5.35 -2.73
C LEU A 25 3.66 4.78 -3.37
N SER A 26 4.31 5.56 -4.20
CA SER A 26 5.62 5.22 -4.77
C SER A 26 6.69 6.16 -4.24
N LEU A 27 7.91 5.66 -4.06
CA LEU A 27 9.05 6.49 -3.72
C LEU A 27 9.42 7.42 -4.89
N LYS A 28 9.62 8.69 -4.59
CA LYS A 28 9.89 9.73 -5.59
C LYS A 28 11.37 9.81 -5.96
N LYS A 29 12.27 9.32 -5.11
CA LYS A 29 13.72 9.46 -5.25
C LYS A 29 14.46 8.13 -5.07
N ASN A 30 15.70 8.08 -5.57
CA ASN A 30 16.58 6.92 -5.42
C ASN A 30 17.09 6.70 -3.99
N LYS A 31 17.04 7.73 -3.16
CA LYS A 31 17.47 7.67 -1.76
C LYS A 31 16.43 8.34 -0.89
N VAL A 32 15.80 7.56 -0.03
CA VAL A 32 14.75 8.03 0.87
C VAL A 32 15.05 7.58 2.29
N ASN A 33 15.19 8.54 3.20
CA ASN A 33 15.38 8.27 4.61
C ASN A 33 14.06 7.86 5.27
N VAL A 34 14.08 6.74 5.96
CA VAL A 34 12.99 6.27 6.80
C VAL A 34 13.39 6.46 8.26
N ARG A 35 12.55 7.16 9.01
CA ARG A 35 12.86 7.56 10.39
C ARG A 35 12.02 6.80 11.41
N TYR A 36 12.49 6.80 12.65
CA TYR A 36 11.75 6.18 13.75
C TYR A 36 10.50 6.97 14.14
N GLY A 37 10.46 8.27 13.90
CA GLY A 37 9.34 9.15 14.23
C GLY A 37 9.07 10.19 13.14
N PRO A 38 7.91 10.87 13.22
CA PRO A 38 7.46 11.84 12.24
C PRO A 38 8.08 13.23 12.45
N SER A 39 9.40 13.30 12.43
CA SER A 39 10.14 14.57 12.49
C SER A 39 11.54 14.43 11.90
N PHE A 40 12.15 15.54 11.48
CA PHE A 40 13.52 15.56 10.97
C PHE A 40 14.56 15.35 12.08
N GLU A 41 14.22 15.58 13.35
CA GLU A 41 15.07 15.28 14.51
C GLU A 41 15.07 13.79 14.85
N SER A 42 14.05 13.05 14.42
CA SER A 42 13.99 11.60 14.65
C SER A 42 15.13 10.89 13.91
N PRO A 43 15.82 9.94 14.56
CA PRO A 43 16.90 9.20 13.91
C PRO A 43 16.45 8.46 12.66
N VAL A 44 17.34 8.33 11.69
CA VAL A 44 17.13 7.50 10.51
C VAL A 44 17.19 6.04 10.93
N LYS A 45 16.14 5.30 10.60
CA LYS A 45 16.02 3.88 10.90
C LYS A 45 16.69 3.03 9.81
N PHE A 46 16.39 3.34 8.56
CA PHE A 46 17.02 2.76 7.36
C PHE A 46 16.78 3.67 6.16
N ILE A 47 17.40 3.33 5.04
CA ILE A 47 17.34 4.11 3.81
C ILE A 47 16.89 3.21 2.66
N TYR A 48 15.85 3.63 1.94
CA TYR A 48 15.52 3.03 0.65
C TYR A 48 16.42 3.60 -0.45
N LYS A 49 16.87 2.73 -1.35
CA LYS A 49 17.72 3.10 -2.48
C LYS A 49 17.11 2.73 -3.83
N LYS A 50 15.79 2.74 -3.92
CA LYS A 50 15.08 2.34 -5.14
C LYS A 50 13.93 3.29 -5.43
N ILE A 51 14.09 4.09 -6.49
CA ILE A 51 13.00 4.91 -7.01
C ILE A 51 11.81 4.03 -7.43
N ASP A 52 10.61 4.59 -7.36
CA ASP A 52 9.35 3.95 -7.72
C ASP A 52 8.95 2.74 -6.85
N LEU A 53 9.70 2.42 -5.79
CA LEU A 53 9.31 1.34 -4.88
C LEU A 53 7.90 1.61 -4.35
N PRO A 54 6.94 0.68 -4.58
CA PRO A 54 5.61 0.81 -4.01
C PRO A 54 5.63 0.46 -2.52
N ILE A 55 4.97 1.29 -1.74
CA ILE A 55 4.83 1.12 -0.29
C ILE A 55 3.40 1.42 0.14
N LYS A 56 2.97 0.80 1.23
CA LYS A 56 1.66 1.02 1.82
C LYS A 56 1.75 2.09 2.90
N GLN A 57 0.85 3.07 2.85
CA GLN A 57 0.66 4.01 3.95
C GLN A 57 -0.19 3.36 5.04
N ILE A 58 0.30 3.35 6.26
CA ILE A 58 -0.41 2.78 7.42
C ILE A 58 -0.80 3.81 8.46
N ASP A 59 -0.17 4.99 8.43
CA ASP A 59 -0.51 6.10 9.32
C ASP A 59 -0.09 7.44 8.70
N LYS A 60 -0.61 8.54 9.23
CA LYS A 60 -0.35 9.89 8.76
C LYS A 60 -0.30 10.85 9.95
N LYS A 61 0.73 11.70 9.98
CA LYS A 61 0.83 12.82 10.90
C LYS A 61 1.40 14.04 10.17
N GLU A 62 0.58 15.08 9.96
CA GLU A 62 0.98 16.27 9.21
C GLU A 62 1.57 15.93 7.83
N ASN A 63 2.81 16.33 7.56
CA ASN A 63 3.54 16.03 6.32
C ASN A 63 4.33 14.72 6.39
N TRP A 64 4.04 13.86 7.34
CA TRP A 64 4.71 12.58 7.52
C TRP A 64 3.76 11.43 7.25
N ARG A 65 4.30 10.36 6.67
CA ARG A 65 3.57 9.12 6.38
C ARG A 65 4.30 7.96 7.01
N ARG A 66 3.61 7.19 7.83
CA ARG A 66 4.11 5.90 8.28
C ARG A 66 3.83 4.88 7.22
N ILE A 67 4.87 4.17 6.80
CA ILE A 67 4.80 3.23 5.68
C ILE A 67 5.13 1.82 6.12
N LEU A 68 4.69 0.86 5.29
CA LEU A 68 4.99 -0.56 5.39
C LEU A 68 5.40 -1.07 4.02
N ASP A 69 6.54 -1.76 3.94
CA ASP A 69 6.99 -2.41 2.72
C ASP A 69 6.59 -3.89 2.66
N ILE A 70 6.87 -4.56 1.55
CA ILE A 70 6.53 -5.99 1.36
C ILE A 70 7.30 -6.94 2.29
N LYS A 71 8.37 -6.48 2.92
CA LYS A 71 9.15 -7.23 3.92
C LYS A 71 8.73 -6.91 5.35
N ASN A 72 7.61 -6.19 5.53
CA ASN A 72 7.08 -5.73 6.82
C ASN A 72 8.00 -4.74 7.58
N ASN A 73 8.91 -4.07 6.88
CA ASN A 73 9.64 -2.96 7.47
C ASN A 73 8.75 -1.71 7.49
N SER A 74 8.78 -0.98 8.58
CA SER A 74 7.98 0.24 8.74
C SER A 74 8.80 1.39 9.30
N GLY A 75 8.31 2.59 9.08
CA GLY A 75 8.88 3.82 9.60
C GLY A 75 8.24 5.03 8.96
N TRP A 76 8.76 6.20 9.25
CA TRP A 76 8.20 7.48 8.84
C TRP A 76 9.00 8.11 7.71
N ILE A 77 8.30 8.52 6.66
CA ILE A 77 8.84 9.21 5.50
C ILE A 77 8.13 10.56 5.36
N HIS A 78 8.90 11.61 5.05
CA HIS A 78 8.32 12.91 4.73
C HIS A 78 7.59 12.86 3.37
N SER A 79 6.44 13.48 3.29
CA SER A 79 5.57 13.43 2.10
C SER A 79 6.23 13.93 0.82
N SER A 80 7.23 14.82 0.93
CA SER A 80 8.02 15.30 -0.23
C SER A 80 8.83 14.21 -0.93
N GLN A 81 9.02 13.07 -0.28
CA GLN A 81 9.76 11.92 -0.82
C GLN A 81 8.84 10.89 -1.50
N LEU A 82 7.55 11.15 -1.49
CA LEU A 82 6.49 10.26 -1.96
C LEU A 82 5.75 10.88 -3.14
N LYS A 83 5.21 10.02 -3.98
CA LYS A 83 4.32 10.41 -5.09
C LYS A 83 3.15 9.43 -5.20
N PRO A 84 2.09 9.79 -5.94
CA PRO A 84 1.01 8.86 -6.23
C PRO A 84 1.54 7.57 -6.82
N ILE A 85 0.88 6.44 -6.50
CA ILE A 85 1.30 5.12 -6.97
C ILE A 85 1.32 5.06 -8.50
N ASN A 86 2.43 4.65 -9.06
CA ASN A 86 2.63 4.46 -10.49
C ASN A 86 3.41 3.17 -10.80
N SER A 87 3.55 2.31 -9.83
CA SER A 87 4.36 1.10 -9.90
C SER A 87 3.69 -0.06 -9.20
N ILE A 88 4.14 -1.26 -9.54
CA ILE A 88 3.80 -2.51 -8.86
C ILE A 88 5.09 -3.25 -8.53
N ILE A 89 4.99 -4.17 -7.58
CA ILE A 89 6.08 -5.07 -7.24
C ILE A 89 5.59 -6.51 -7.32
N THR A 90 6.41 -7.37 -7.92
CA THR A 90 6.07 -8.79 -8.02
C THR A 90 6.22 -9.48 -6.67
N LEU A 91 5.17 -10.14 -6.20
CA LEU A 91 5.16 -10.89 -4.94
C LEU A 91 5.68 -12.32 -5.12
N ASN A 92 5.66 -12.83 -6.36
CA ASN A 92 6.15 -14.13 -6.77
C ASN A 92 6.79 -14.01 -8.15
N ASP A 93 7.49 -15.08 -8.60
CA ASP A 93 7.97 -15.15 -9.97
C ASP A 93 6.79 -15.12 -10.94
N LYS A 94 6.87 -14.28 -11.97
CA LYS A 94 5.81 -14.02 -12.95
C LYS A 94 6.40 -14.02 -14.36
N PHE A 95 5.55 -14.30 -15.33
CA PHE A 95 5.86 -14.05 -16.75
C PHE A 95 5.28 -12.72 -17.21
N LEU A 96 6.05 -12.01 -18.01
CA LEU A 96 5.59 -10.86 -18.76
C LEU A 96 5.14 -11.35 -20.15
N PHE A 97 3.91 -11.02 -20.52
CA PHE A 97 3.32 -11.41 -21.80
C PHE A 97 3.31 -10.23 -22.78
N GLU A 98 3.42 -10.53 -24.06
CA GLU A 98 3.34 -9.50 -25.12
C GLU A 98 1.97 -8.84 -25.18
N LYS A 99 0.90 -9.61 -24.94
CA LYS A 99 -0.50 -9.15 -24.95
C LYS A 99 -1.22 -9.55 -23.68
N PRO A 100 -2.31 -8.87 -23.31
CA PRO A 100 -3.04 -9.13 -22.06
C PRO A 100 -3.91 -10.41 -22.15
N THR A 101 -3.29 -11.53 -22.40
CA THR A 101 -3.93 -12.86 -22.43
C THR A 101 -2.91 -13.93 -22.06
N ILE A 102 -3.35 -14.98 -21.37
CA ILE A 102 -2.51 -16.13 -21.02
C ILE A 102 -2.06 -16.94 -22.25
N PHE A 103 -2.71 -16.76 -23.38
CA PHE A 103 -2.35 -17.41 -24.66
C PHE A 103 -1.31 -16.62 -25.44
N SER A 104 -0.94 -15.44 -24.98
CA SER A 104 0.09 -14.64 -25.61
C SER A 104 1.48 -15.22 -25.35
N LYS A 105 2.44 -14.84 -26.20
CA LYS A 105 3.84 -15.22 -26.05
C LYS A 105 4.43 -14.58 -24.80
N PRO A 106 5.02 -15.37 -23.87
CA PRO A 106 5.82 -14.81 -22.80
C PRO A 106 7.12 -14.21 -23.34
N ILE A 107 7.42 -12.97 -22.98
CA ILE A 107 8.60 -12.24 -23.47
C ILE A 107 9.68 -12.11 -22.40
N ALA A 108 9.36 -12.29 -21.14
CA ALA A 108 10.32 -12.26 -20.04
C ALA A 108 9.79 -12.99 -18.81
N LYS A 109 10.73 -13.49 -18.00
CA LYS A 109 10.44 -13.99 -16.66
C LYS A 109 10.84 -12.92 -15.65
N LEU A 110 9.90 -12.54 -14.79
CA LEU A 110 10.09 -11.58 -13.71
C LEU A 110 10.26 -12.34 -12.40
N LYS A 111 11.37 -12.15 -11.74
CA LYS A 111 11.59 -12.72 -10.40
C LYS A 111 10.84 -11.91 -9.36
N LYS A 112 10.50 -12.53 -8.22
CA LYS A 112 9.96 -11.89 -7.04
C LYS A 112 10.74 -10.61 -6.68
N GLY A 113 10.04 -9.55 -6.30
CA GLY A 113 10.63 -8.30 -5.87
C GLY A 113 11.01 -7.33 -6.99
N ARG A 114 10.58 -7.59 -8.22
CA ARG A 114 10.76 -6.64 -9.33
C ARG A 114 9.75 -5.51 -9.27
N VAL A 115 10.24 -4.30 -9.36
CA VAL A 115 9.41 -3.09 -9.48
C VAL A 115 9.22 -2.78 -10.96
N LEU A 116 7.97 -2.57 -11.35
CA LEU A 116 7.56 -2.24 -12.71
C LEU A 116 6.74 -0.96 -12.69
N LEU A 117 7.01 -0.08 -13.64
CA LEU A 117 6.14 1.06 -13.89
C LEU A 117 4.87 0.59 -14.60
N VAL A 118 3.74 1.15 -14.20
CA VAL A 118 2.43 0.81 -14.75
C VAL A 118 1.87 2.02 -15.46
N GLN A 119 1.48 1.83 -16.73
CA GLN A 119 0.82 2.87 -17.51
C GLN A 119 -0.69 2.77 -17.41
N ILE A 120 -1.23 1.56 -17.56
CA ILE A 120 -2.67 1.30 -17.51
C ILE A 120 -2.92 -0.12 -17.02
N CYS A 121 -3.99 -0.29 -16.25
CA CYS A 121 -4.51 -1.59 -15.86
C CYS A 121 -5.96 -1.72 -16.32
N GLN A 122 -6.31 -2.88 -16.87
CA GLN A 122 -7.67 -3.23 -17.29
C GLN A 122 -7.99 -4.64 -16.83
N THR A 123 -9.08 -4.82 -16.08
CA THR A 123 -9.49 -6.10 -15.53
C THR A 123 -8.34 -6.75 -14.74
N ASN A 124 -7.75 -7.81 -15.24
CA ASN A 124 -6.69 -8.58 -14.54
C ASN A 124 -5.29 -8.33 -15.15
N TRP A 125 -5.14 -7.36 -16.02
CA TRP A 125 -3.90 -7.07 -16.75
C TRP A 125 -3.45 -5.63 -16.57
N CYS A 126 -2.16 -5.43 -16.40
CA CYS A 126 -1.50 -4.12 -16.37
C CYS A 126 -0.40 -4.06 -17.43
#